data_67f32043fba7996866486e4bb77a2a6a
#
_entry.id   67f32043fba7996866486e4bb77a2a6a
#
_cell.length_a   1.000
_cell.length_b   1.000
_cell.length_c   1.000
_cell.angle_alpha   90.00
_cell.angle_beta   90.00
_cell.angle_gamma   90.00
#
_symmetry.space_group_name_H-M   'P 1'
#
loop_
_entity.id
_entity.type
_entity.pdbx_description
1 polymer ?
#
loop_
_entity_poly.entity_id
_entity_poly.type
_entity_poly.pdbx_seq_one_letter_code
_entity_poly.pdbx_strand_id
1 'polypeptide(L)'
;VTGEKAAAAFATAAALAAEAEKAAALGGKELEAAVAELVKPLEEGAVMPADAKIALRNKVNDLKKKLVEASKAGGKANAEAAKKEAEALAAANAGKPFVVALLEVEADVKVVEAAMTVLAAALPEAALLVLGAGKTAAAKGVVPAALQPKLKANEWVNAALQECGGKGGGKPASAQGAARDPSNVKAAEAAARKMAEEALA
;
A
#
# COMPACT_ATOMS: atom_id res chain seq x y z
N VAL A 1 28.24 -16.93 33.60
CA VAL A 1 27.19 -17.96 33.47
C VAL A 1 27.88 -19.28 33.20
N THR A 2 27.73 -20.27 34.07
CA THR A 2 28.36 -21.60 33.97
C THR A 2 27.31 -22.70 34.09
N GLY A 3 27.60 -23.88 33.58
CA GLY A 3 26.72 -25.05 33.67
C GLY A 3 25.46 -24.95 32.79
N GLU A 4 24.34 -25.42 33.33
CA GLU A 4 23.06 -25.54 32.59
C GLU A 4 22.58 -24.23 31.98
N LYS A 5 22.74 -23.07 32.65
CA LYS A 5 22.35 -21.76 32.13
C LYS A 5 23.16 -21.34 30.91
N ALA A 6 24.46 -21.69 30.88
CA ALA A 6 25.26 -21.45 29.68
C ALA A 6 24.84 -22.34 28.52
N ALA A 7 24.60 -23.64 28.78
CA ALA A 7 24.13 -24.57 27.76
C ALA A 7 22.79 -24.13 27.18
N ALA A 8 21.84 -23.70 28.01
CA ALA A 8 20.56 -23.16 27.55
C ALA A 8 20.73 -21.90 26.67
N ALA A 9 21.62 -20.98 27.03
CA ALA A 9 21.89 -19.77 26.24
C ALA A 9 22.48 -20.10 24.87
N PHE A 10 23.37 -21.06 24.77
CA PHE A 10 23.91 -21.53 23.47
C PHE A 10 22.84 -22.27 22.65
N ALA A 11 22.00 -23.09 23.27
CA ALA A 11 20.88 -23.76 22.57
C ALA A 11 19.87 -22.74 22.00
N THR A 12 19.51 -21.72 22.78
CA THR A 12 18.63 -20.65 22.30
C THR A 12 19.24 -19.92 21.10
N ALA A 13 20.53 -19.58 21.17
CA ALA A 13 21.23 -18.92 20.06
C ALA A 13 21.26 -19.78 18.80
N ALA A 14 21.53 -21.08 18.93
CA ALA A 14 21.56 -22.02 17.81
C ALA A 14 20.18 -22.18 17.17
N ALA A 15 19.12 -22.28 17.97
CA ALA A 15 17.75 -22.39 17.47
C ALA A 15 17.34 -21.14 16.66
N LEU A 16 17.58 -19.93 17.21
CA LEU A 16 17.26 -18.68 16.53
C LEU A 16 18.11 -18.44 15.28
N ALA A 17 19.36 -18.88 15.27
CA ALA A 17 20.20 -18.83 14.08
C ALA A 17 19.65 -19.74 12.97
N ALA A 18 19.24 -20.96 13.32
CA ALA A 18 18.63 -21.90 12.35
C ALA A 18 17.29 -21.36 11.79
N GLU A 19 16.47 -20.71 12.61
CA GLU A 19 15.23 -20.05 12.15
C GLU A 19 15.54 -18.87 11.22
N ALA A 20 16.56 -18.08 11.51
CA ALA A 20 16.99 -16.99 10.66
C ALA A 20 17.51 -17.47 9.30
N GLU A 21 18.18 -18.61 9.24
CA GLU A 21 18.58 -19.23 7.97
C GLU A 21 17.38 -19.75 7.16
N LYS A 22 16.39 -20.38 7.82
CA LYS A 22 15.15 -20.77 7.16
C LYS A 22 14.40 -19.56 6.61
N ALA A 23 14.30 -18.50 7.41
CA ALA A 23 13.65 -17.25 6.99
C ALA A 23 14.33 -16.62 5.76
N ALA A 24 15.64 -16.81 5.58
CA ALA A 24 16.36 -16.29 4.41
C ALA A 24 15.89 -16.90 3.07
N ALA A 25 15.32 -18.10 3.08
CA ALA A 25 14.75 -18.75 1.90
C ALA A 25 13.30 -18.33 1.61
N LEU A 26 12.62 -17.65 2.55
CA LEU A 26 11.25 -17.19 2.42
C LEU A 26 11.15 -15.87 1.66
N GLY A 27 9.93 -15.54 1.22
CA GLY A 27 9.58 -14.26 0.57
C GLY A 27 8.21 -13.76 0.99
N GLY A 28 7.90 -12.51 0.63
CA GLY A 28 6.57 -11.92 0.84
C GLY A 28 6.10 -11.97 2.30
N LYS A 29 4.83 -12.33 2.50
CA LYS A 29 4.20 -12.37 3.83
C LYS A 29 4.83 -13.40 4.79
N GLU A 30 5.33 -14.51 4.26
CA GLU A 30 5.98 -15.54 5.08
C GLU A 30 7.30 -15.04 5.66
N LEU A 31 8.10 -14.32 4.87
CA LEU A 31 9.31 -13.67 5.35
C LEU A 31 8.98 -12.57 6.37
N GLU A 32 7.92 -11.79 6.14
CA GLU A 32 7.47 -10.74 7.08
C GLU A 32 7.11 -11.34 8.45
N ALA A 33 6.35 -12.43 8.46
CA ALA A 33 5.99 -13.15 9.68
C ALA A 33 7.23 -13.75 10.39
N ALA A 34 8.12 -14.41 9.63
CA ALA A 34 9.34 -15.00 10.19
C ALA A 34 10.27 -13.95 10.81
N VAL A 35 10.42 -12.78 10.17
CA VAL A 35 11.20 -11.66 10.72
C VAL A 35 10.58 -11.12 12.01
N ALA A 36 9.24 -11.01 12.08
CA ALA A 36 8.55 -10.57 13.30
C ALA A 36 8.82 -11.53 14.47
N GLU A 37 8.77 -12.84 14.24
CA GLU A 37 9.08 -13.84 15.27
C GLU A 37 10.55 -13.80 15.72
N LEU A 38 11.49 -13.53 14.81
CA LEU A 38 12.93 -13.41 15.15
C LEU A 38 13.25 -12.12 15.92
N VAL A 39 12.45 -11.07 15.78
CA VAL A 39 12.65 -9.79 16.49
C VAL A 39 12.23 -9.91 17.95
N LYS A 40 11.14 -10.62 18.26
CA LYS A 40 10.61 -10.76 19.64
C LYS A 40 11.66 -11.18 20.66
N PRO A 41 12.42 -12.28 20.47
CA PRO A 41 13.43 -12.69 21.44
C PRO A 41 14.54 -11.65 21.63
N LEU A 42 14.87 -10.88 20.59
CA LEU A 42 15.87 -9.81 20.67
C LEU A 42 15.39 -8.62 21.52
N GLU A 43 14.10 -8.28 21.43
CA GLU A 43 13.46 -7.19 22.19
C GLU A 43 13.16 -7.62 23.64
N GLU A 44 12.70 -8.84 23.85
CA GLU A 44 12.40 -9.41 25.17
C GLU A 44 13.67 -9.75 25.98
N GLY A 45 14.85 -9.57 25.40
CA GLY A 45 16.12 -9.74 26.10
C GLY A 45 16.54 -11.20 26.28
N ALA A 46 16.22 -12.07 25.34
CA ALA A 46 16.63 -13.48 25.38
C ALA A 46 18.11 -13.66 25.76
N VAL A 47 18.35 -14.59 26.68
CA VAL A 47 19.70 -14.89 27.20
C VAL A 47 20.46 -15.72 26.16
N MET A 48 21.45 -15.12 25.56
CA MET A 48 22.33 -15.75 24.57
C MET A 48 23.74 -15.12 24.63
N PRO A 49 24.77 -15.78 24.09
CA PRO A 49 26.12 -15.19 23.96
C PRO A 49 26.07 -13.86 23.20
N ALA A 50 26.91 -12.91 23.59
CA ALA A 50 26.87 -11.55 23.03
C ALA A 50 27.18 -11.52 21.53
N ASP A 51 28.12 -12.33 21.08
CA ASP A 51 28.50 -12.53 19.69
C ASP A 51 27.33 -13.12 18.86
N ALA A 52 26.66 -14.12 19.38
CA ALA A 52 25.46 -14.71 18.76
C ALA A 52 24.32 -13.71 18.68
N LYS A 53 24.13 -12.86 19.69
CA LYS A 53 23.12 -11.80 19.68
C LYS A 53 23.41 -10.76 18.60
N ILE A 54 24.67 -10.37 18.43
CA ILE A 54 25.10 -9.45 17.37
C ILE A 54 24.87 -10.09 16.00
N ALA A 55 25.29 -11.35 15.81
CA ALA A 55 25.09 -12.07 14.54
C ALA A 55 23.61 -12.17 14.16
N LEU A 56 22.74 -12.52 15.12
CA LEU A 56 21.30 -12.60 14.90
C LEU A 56 20.70 -11.23 14.53
N ARG A 57 21.09 -10.15 15.20
CA ARG A 57 20.66 -8.79 14.85
C ARG A 57 21.05 -8.41 13.44
N ASN A 58 22.28 -8.70 13.04
CA ASN A 58 22.74 -8.42 11.68
C ASN A 58 21.93 -9.21 10.66
N LYS A 59 21.69 -10.49 10.89
CA LYS A 59 20.87 -11.33 10.01
C LYS A 59 19.44 -10.82 9.90
N VAL A 60 18.80 -10.47 11.02
CA VAL A 60 17.46 -9.88 11.04
C VAL A 60 17.42 -8.56 10.25
N ASN A 61 18.44 -7.72 10.37
CA ASN A 61 18.53 -6.47 9.60
C ASN A 61 18.66 -6.74 8.10
N ASP A 62 19.41 -7.75 7.70
CA ASP A 62 19.54 -8.12 6.28
C ASP A 62 18.23 -8.70 5.72
N LEU A 63 17.51 -9.50 6.52
CA LEU A 63 16.16 -9.96 6.16
C LEU A 63 15.16 -8.79 6.04
N LYS A 64 15.22 -7.80 6.94
CA LYS A 64 14.43 -6.57 6.82
C LYS A 64 14.76 -5.77 5.56
N LYS A 65 16.03 -5.66 5.18
CA LYS A 65 16.44 -5.03 3.90
C LYS A 65 15.86 -5.78 2.71
N LYS A 66 15.95 -7.13 2.71
CA LYS A 66 15.37 -7.98 1.65
C LYS A 66 13.86 -7.74 1.50
N LEU A 67 13.11 -7.63 2.61
CA LEU A 67 11.69 -7.29 2.61
C LEU A 67 11.41 -5.91 1.98
N VAL A 68 12.20 -4.91 2.35
CA VAL A 68 12.06 -3.55 1.80
C VAL A 68 12.34 -3.54 0.30
N GLU A 69 13.37 -4.24 -0.16
CA GLU A 69 13.71 -4.33 -1.58
C GLU A 69 12.64 -5.07 -2.39
N ALA A 70 12.15 -6.19 -1.87
CA ALA A 70 11.04 -6.93 -2.48
C ALA A 70 9.75 -6.09 -2.56
N SER A 71 9.43 -5.35 -1.51
CA SER A 71 8.28 -4.43 -1.49
C SER A 71 8.43 -3.29 -2.52
N LYS A 72 9.64 -2.72 -2.64
CA LYS A 72 9.92 -1.69 -3.67
C LYS A 72 9.81 -2.24 -5.08
N ALA A 73 10.33 -3.44 -5.32
CA ALA A 73 10.24 -4.10 -6.63
C ALA A 73 8.77 -4.41 -7.01
N GLY A 74 8.01 -4.95 -6.06
CA GLY A 74 6.57 -5.20 -6.23
C GLY A 74 5.79 -3.91 -6.51
N GLY A 75 6.02 -2.86 -5.72
CA GLY A 75 5.40 -1.56 -5.92
C GLY A 75 5.71 -0.93 -7.27
N LYS A 76 6.94 -1.11 -7.79
CA LYS A 76 7.33 -0.63 -9.12
C LYS A 76 6.61 -1.42 -10.23
N ALA A 77 6.52 -2.75 -10.10
CA ALA A 77 5.80 -3.59 -11.06
C ALA A 77 4.30 -3.25 -11.07
N ASN A 78 3.70 -3.06 -9.91
CA ASN A 78 2.30 -2.66 -9.78
C ASN A 78 2.05 -1.26 -10.37
N ALA A 79 2.98 -0.30 -10.19
CA ALA A 79 2.86 1.02 -10.79
C ALA A 79 2.89 0.98 -12.32
N GLU A 80 3.74 0.14 -12.92
CA GLU A 80 3.77 -0.03 -14.38
C GLU A 80 2.51 -0.74 -14.90
N ALA A 81 2.00 -1.73 -14.17
CA ALA A 81 0.73 -2.37 -14.52
C ALA A 81 -0.45 -1.38 -14.40
N ALA A 82 -0.49 -0.58 -13.35
CA ALA A 82 -1.52 0.45 -13.14
C ALA A 82 -1.49 1.54 -14.23
N LYS A 83 -0.32 1.90 -14.74
CA LYS A 83 -0.22 2.84 -15.88
C LYS A 83 -0.84 2.27 -17.15
N LYS A 84 -0.57 1.00 -17.47
CA LYS A 84 -1.17 0.32 -18.63
C LYS A 84 -2.69 0.21 -18.49
N GLU A 85 -3.17 -0.12 -17.31
CA GLU A 85 -4.60 -0.14 -17.00
C GLU A 85 -5.23 1.24 -17.16
N ALA A 86 -4.55 2.30 -16.69
CA ALA A 86 -4.98 3.67 -16.84
C ALA A 86 -5.04 4.13 -18.32
N GLU A 87 -4.09 3.71 -19.16
CA GLU A 87 -4.11 3.95 -20.61
C GLU A 87 -5.35 3.32 -21.27
N ALA A 88 -5.63 2.06 -20.93
CA ALA A 88 -6.82 1.36 -21.45
C ALA A 88 -8.12 2.03 -20.98
N LEU A 89 -8.19 2.43 -19.71
CA LEU A 89 -9.33 3.15 -19.14
C LEU A 89 -9.51 4.53 -19.79
N ALA A 90 -8.44 5.24 -20.08
CA ALA A 90 -8.50 6.53 -20.77
C ALA A 90 -9.10 6.39 -22.18
N ALA A 91 -8.65 5.39 -22.93
CA ALA A 91 -9.19 5.12 -24.27
C ALA A 91 -10.66 4.74 -24.25
N ALA A 92 -11.10 3.92 -23.28
CA ALA A 92 -12.49 3.48 -23.13
C ALA A 92 -13.45 4.58 -22.63
N ASN A 93 -12.91 5.65 -22.04
CA ASN A 93 -13.71 6.72 -21.44
C ASN A 93 -13.47 8.11 -22.07
N ALA A 94 -12.91 8.14 -23.27
CA ALA A 94 -12.70 9.38 -24.01
C ALA A 94 -14.05 10.12 -24.22
N GLY A 95 -14.07 11.42 -23.92
CA GLY A 95 -15.26 12.27 -24.04
C GLY A 95 -16.29 12.20 -22.90
N LYS A 96 -16.04 11.36 -21.88
CA LYS A 96 -16.91 11.35 -20.68
C LYS A 96 -16.58 12.51 -19.74
N PRO A 97 -17.59 13.10 -19.05
CA PRO A 97 -17.37 14.22 -18.15
C PRO A 97 -16.65 13.78 -16.85
N PHE A 98 -16.72 12.51 -16.46
CA PHE A 98 -16.00 11.95 -15.32
C PHE A 98 -15.61 10.49 -15.54
N VAL A 99 -14.58 10.06 -14.82
CA VAL A 99 -14.13 8.66 -14.75
C VAL A 99 -13.84 8.29 -13.30
N VAL A 100 -14.45 7.21 -12.85
CA VAL A 100 -14.10 6.55 -11.58
C VAL A 100 -13.47 5.21 -11.93
N ALA A 101 -12.24 5.00 -11.51
CA ALA A 101 -11.47 3.80 -11.78
C ALA A 101 -11.05 3.12 -10.48
N LEU A 102 -11.32 1.83 -10.37
CA LEU A 102 -10.78 0.96 -9.33
C LEU A 102 -9.69 0.09 -9.99
N LEU A 103 -8.45 0.24 -9.55
CA LEU A 103 -7.32 -0.52 -10.08
C LEU A 103 -7.41 -1.99 -9.67
N GLU A 104 -7.18 -2.90 -10.62
CA GLU A 104 -7.17 -4.35 -10.38
C GLU A 104 -5.90 -4.84 -9.68
N VAL A 105 -4.79 -4.09 -9.81
CA VAL A 105 -3.53 -4.40 -9.16
C VAL A 105 -3.52 -3.95 -7.70
N GLU A 106 -2.73 -4.63 -6.86
CA GLU A 106 -2.49 -4.18 -5.49
C GLU A 106 -1.87 -2.77 -5.51
N ALA A 107 -2.63 -1.78 -5.07
CA ALA A 107 -2.29 -0.38 -5.23
C ALA A 107 -2.24 0.37 -3.90
N ASP A 108 -1.06 0.89 -3.59
CA ASP A 108 -0.84 1.91 -2.57
C ASP A 108 -1.03 3.33 -3.15
N VAL A 109 -0.82 4.35 -2.33
CA VAL A 109 -0.93 5.76 -2.74
C VAL A 109 -0.05 6.09 -3.95
N LYS A 110 1.14 5.49 -4.06
CA LYS A 110 2.08 5.75 -5.17
C LYS A 110 1.61 5.12 -6.47
N VAL A 111 1.05 3.91 -6.39
CA VAL A 111 0.49 3.20 -7.55
C VAL A 111 -0.74 3.95 -8.07
N VAL A 112 -1.64 4.38 -7.18
CA VAL A 112 -2.79 5.22 -7.51
C VAL A 112 -2.35 6.55 -8.15
N GLU A 113 -1.28 7.17 -7.64
CA GLU A 113 -0.72 8.41 -8.21
C GLU A 113 -0.14 8.20 -9.62
N ALA A 114 0.53 7.08 -9.86
CA ALA A 114 1.06 6.74 -11.17
C ALA A 114 -0.06 6.57 -12.22
N ALA A 115 -1.13 5.86 -11.88
CA ALA A 115 -2.31 5.72 -12.74
C ALA A 115 -3.02 7.06 -12.97
N MET A 116 -3.20 7.87 -11.91
CA MET A 116 -3.81 9.20 -12.03
C MET A 116 -3.04 10.12 -12.97
N THR A 117 -1.71 10.07 -12.95
CA THR A 117 -0.87 10.88 -13.83
C THR A 117 -1.14 10.57 -15.30
N VAL A 118 -1.31 9.30 -15.65
CA VAL A 118 -1.64 8.86 -17.01
C VAL A 118 -3.05 9.31 -17.41
N LEU A 119 -4.04 9.06 -16.55
CA LEU A 119 -5.43 9.46 -16.80
C LEU A 119 -5.58 10.97 -16.95
N ALA A 120 -4.95 11.76 -16.08
CA ALA A 120 -5.04 13.22 -16.14
C ALA A 120 -4.38 13.81 -17.40
N ALA A 121 -3.31 13.17 -17.90
CA ALA A 121 -2.70 13.57 -19.16
C ALA A 121 -3.59 13.22 -20.38
N ALA A 122 -4.29 12.10 -20.34
CA ALA A 122 -5.13 11.64 -21.43
C ALA A 122 -6.53 12.29 -21.44
N LEU A 123 -7.07 12.64 -20.27
CA LEU A 123 -8.43 13.17 -20.09
C LEU A 123 -8.41 14.47 -19.27
N PRO A 124 -7.80 15.56 -19.75
CA PRO A 124 -7.57 16.77 -18.96
C PRO A 124 -8.86 17.53 -18.60
N GLU A 125 -9.94 17.32 -19.32
CA GLU A 125 -11.23 18.00 -19.09
C GLU A 125 -12.22 17.18 -18.24
N ALA A 126 -11.93 15.90 -17.99
CA ALA A 126 -12.77 15.03 -17.18
C ALA A 126 -12.45 15.12 -15.69
N ALA A 127 -13.46 14.98 -14.85
CA ALA A 127 -13.23 14.73 -13.42
C ALA A 127 -12.78 13.27 -13.23
N LEU A 128 -11.66 13.07 -12.53
CA LEU A 128 -11.01 11.77 -12.39
C LEU A 128 -10.93 11.36 -10.93
N LEU A 129 -11.31 10.13 -10.62
CA LEU A 129 -11.08 9.52 -9.32
C LEU A 129 -10.53 8.12 -9.51
N VAL A 130 -9.36 7.85 -8.95
CA VAL A 130 -8.72 6.53 -8.97
C VAL A 130 -8.69 5.98 -7.55
N LEU A 131 -9.15 4.76 -7.43
CA LEU A 131 -9.15 3.95 -6.22
C LEU A 131 -8.18 2.79 -6.36
N GLY A 132 -7.55 2.42 -5.28
CA GLY A 132 -6.69 1.25 -5.22
C GLY A 132 -6.86 0.51 -3.90
N ALA A 133 -6.74 -0.81 -3.98
CA ALA A 133 -6.74 -1.69 -2.82
C ALA A 133 -5.39 -2.40 -2.69
N GLY A 134 -4.81 -2.33 -1.50
CA GLY A 134 -3.57 -3.01 -1.15
C GLY A 134 -3.60 -3.40 0.33
N LYS A 135 -2.55 -3.14 1.07
CA LYS A 135 -2.56 -3.21 2.55
C LYS A 135 -3.54 -2.18 3.15
N THR A 136 -3.80 -1.11 2.42
CA THR A 136 -4.76 -0.04 2.74
C THR A 136 -5.54 0.31 1.48
N ALA A 137 -6.73 0.88 1.62
CA ALA A 137 -7.40 1.52 0.48
C ALA A 137 -6.75 2.89 0.24
N ALA A 138 -6.52 3.25 -1.01
CA ALA A 138 -6.02 4.55 -1.41
C ALA A 138 -6.93 5.17 -2.46
N ALA A 139 -7.08 6.50 -2.42
CA ALA A 139 -7.86 7.25 -3.39
C ALA A 139 -7.17 8.55 -3.77
N LYS A 140 -7.24 8.91 -5.04
CA LYS A 140 -6.82 10.22 -5.56
C LYS A 140 -7.88 10.73 -6.53
N GLY A 141 -8.28 11.98 -6.34
CA GLY A 141 -9.23 12.67 -7.20
C GLY A 141 -8.61 13.94 -7.78
N VAL A 142 -8.92 14.21 -9.03
CA VAL A 142 -8.57 15.45 -9.74
C VAL A 142 -9.82 15.95 -10.45
N VAL A 143 -10.13 17.23 -10.25
CA VAL A 143 -11.31 17.89 -10.88
C VAL A 143 -10.86 19.15 -11.59
N PRO A 144 -11.05 19.25 -12.92
CA PRO A 144 -10.74 20.43 -13.70
C PRO A 144 -11.49 21.67 -13.20
N ALA A 145 -10.90 22.85 -13.37
CA ALA A 145 -11.46 24.12 -12.87
C ALA A 145 -12.91 24.36 -13.32
N ALA A 146 -13.25 23.96 -14.55
CA ALA A 146 -14.60 24.11 -15.10
C ALA A 146 -15.67 23.29 -14.35
N LEU A 147 -15.28 22.15 -13.74
CA LEU A 147 -16.19 21.25 -13.03
C LEU A 147 -16.20 21.47 -11.51
N GLN A 148 -15.24 22.23 -10.96
CA GLN A 148 -15.14 22.46 -9.50
C GLN A 148 -16.36 23.13 -8.85
N PRO A 149 -17.13 24.01 -9.53
CA PRO A 149 -18.37 24.53 -8.97
C PRO A 149 -19.43 23.49 -8.68
N LYS A 150 -19.41 22.38 -9.44
CA LYS A 150 -20.35 21.25 -9.32
C LYS A 150 -19.80 20.11 -8.48
N LEU A 151 -18.52 19.77 -8.65
CA LEU A 151 -17.86 18.63 -7.98
C LEU A 151 -16.49 19.04 -7.45
N LYS A 152 -16.24 18.86 -6.16
CA LYS A 152 -14.95 19.18 -5.54
C LYS A 152 -14.20 17.89 -5.22
N ALA A 153 -12.92 17.81 -5.59
CA ALA A 153 -12.10 16.62 -5.41
C ALA A 153 -12.00 16.17 -3.94
N ASN A 154 -11.89 17.12 -2.99
CA ASN A 154 -11.79 16.81 -1.57
C ASN A 154 -13.09 16.19 -1.00
N GLU A 155 -14.25 16.67 -1.42
CA GLU A 155 -15.54 16.10 -1.01
C GLU A 155 -15.74 14.73 -1.64
N TRP A 156 -15.39 14.59 -2.92
CA TRP A 156 -15.50 13.36 -3.69
C TRP A 156 -14.62 12.23 -3.14
N VAL A 157 -13.34 12.50 -2.88
CA VAL A 157 -12.41 11.54 -2.27
C VAL A 157 -12.85 11.16 -0.85
N ASN A 158 -13.38 12.12 -0.08
CA ASN A 158 -13.91 11.83 1.26
C ASN A 158 -15.13 10.91 1.20
N ALA A 159 -16.08 11.17 0.32
CA ALA A 159 -17.27 10.32 0.16
C ALA A 159 -16.89 8.88 -0.20
N ALA A 160 -15.93 8.71 -1.11
CA ALA A 160 -15.42 7.39 -1.44
C ALA A 160 -14.76 6.70 -0.25
N LEU A 161 -13.84 7.36 0.44
CA LEU A 161 -13.07 6.75 1.53
C LEU A 161 -13.87 6.52 2.82
N GLN A 162 -14.99 7.22 3.02
CA GLN A 162 -15.89 6.96 4.16
C GLN A 162 -16.40 5.52 4.16
N GLU A 163 -16.67 4.93 3.00
CA GLU A 163 -17.08 3.52 2.87
C GLU A 163 -16.00 2.54 3.39
N CYS A 164 -14.75 2.95 3.39
CA CYS A 164 -13.60 2.20 3.91
C CYS A 164 -13.18 2.67 5.32
N GLY A 165 -13.97 3.51 5.99
CA GLY A 165 -13.63 4.09 7.31
C GLY A 165 -12.42 5.02 7.28
N GLY A 166 -12.09 5.58 6.13
CA GLY A 166 -10.97 6.49 5.91
C GLY A 166 -11.37 7.95 5.74
N LYS A 167 -10.38 8.78 5.51
CA LYS A 167 -10.53 10.20 5.19
C LYS A 167 -9.54 10.61 4.11
N GLY A 168 -9.99 11.54 3.27
CA GLY A 168 -9.14 12.22 2.32
C GLY A 168 -9.00 13.71 2.67
N GLY A 169 -8.00 14.34 2.07
CA GLY A 169 -7.78 15.76 2.20
C GLY A 169 -7.16 16.35 0.94
N GLY A 170 -7.28 17.65 0.78
CA GLY A 170 -6.76 18.34 -0.38
C GLY A 170 -7.56 19.60 -0.71
N LYS A 171 -7.37 20.05 -1.94
CA LYS A 171 -8.07 21.22 -2.52
C LYS A 171 -9.22 20.76 -3.40
N PRO A 172 -10.18 21.65 -3.75
CA PRO A 172 -11.24 21.35 -4.70
C PRO A 172 -10.75 20.81 -6.06
N ALA A 173 -9.56 21.23 -6.49
CA ALA A 173 -8.95 20.76 -7.74
C ALA A 173 -8.28 19.40 -7.63
N SER A 174 -7.72 19.04 -6.48
CA SER A 174 -7.01 17.77 -6.28
C SER A 174 -6.99 17.40 -4.81
N ALA A 175 -7.35 16.15 -4.55
CA ALA A 175 -7.36 15.56 -3.22
C ALA A 175 -6.89 14.11 -3.26
N GLN A 176 -6.42 13.63 -2.12
CA GLN A 176 -6.02 12.24 -1.94
C GLN A 176 -6.28 11.79 -0.52
N GLY A 177 -6.33 10.50 -0.31
CA GLY A 177 -6.50 9.94 1.02
C GLY A 177 -6.27 8.45 1.05
N ALA A 178 -6.37 7.89 2.24
CA ALA A 178 -6.25 6.45 2.45
C ALA A 178 -7.15 6.00 3.61
N ALA A 179 -7.53 4.73 3.57
CA ALA A 179 -8.24 4.05 4.64
C ALA A 179 -7.47 2.77 5.02
N ARG A 180 -7.56 2.38 6.28
CA ARG A 180 -6.87 1.17 6.76
C ARG A 180 -7.49 -0.12 6.24
N ASP A 181 -8.80 -0.09 6.02
CA ASP A 181 -9.54 -1.26 5.56
C ASP A 181 -9.85 -1.17 4.06
N PRO A 182 -9.24 -2.01 3.21
CA PRO A 182 -9.53 -2.04 1.79
C PRO A 182 -10.76 -2.89 1.42
N SER A 183 -11.43 -3.55 2.38
CA SER A 183 -12.49 -4.52 2.10
C SER A 183 -13.68 -3.92 1.34
N ASN A 184 -13.98 -2.65 1.59
CA ASN A 184 -15.14 -1.96 1.03
C ASN A 184 -14.81 -1.07 -0.18
N VAL A 185 -13.67 -1.27 -0.84
CA VAL A 185 -13.23 -0.41 -1.95
C VAL A 185 -14.22 -0.40 -3.13
N LYS A 186 -14.96 -1.49 -3.34
CA LYS A 186 -16.04 -1.53 -4.35
C LYS A 186 -17.25 -0.65 -3.98
N ALA A 187 -17.59 -0.59 -2.69
CA ALA A 187 -18.62 0.34 -2.21
C ALA A 187 -18.13 1.79 -2.35
N ALA A 188 -16.85 2.04 -2.07
CA ALA A 188 -16.21 3.34 -2.29
C ALA A 188 -16.26 3.77 -3.78
N GLU A 189 -16.05 2.85 -4.71
CA GLU A 189 -16.21 3.10 -6.14
C GLU A 189 -17.66 3.47 -6.49
N ALA A 190 -18.62 2.70 -5.99
CA ALA A 190 -20.04 2.95 -6.25
C ALA A 190 -20.50 4.31 -5.68
N ALA A 191 -20.09 4.65 -4.46
CA ALA A 191 -20.36 5.93 -3.82
C ALA A 191 -19.77 7.11 -4.62
N ALA A 192 -18.51 6.95 -5.05
CA ALA A 192 -17.84 7.95 -5.88
C ALA A 192 -18.54 8.16 -7.22
N ARG A 193 -18.94 7.08 -7.88
CA ARG A 193 -19.66 7.12 -9.17
C ARG A 193 -20.99 7.83 -9.02
N LYS A 194 -21.80 7.46 -8.01
CA LYS A 194 -23.08 8.08 -7.70
C LYS A 194 -22.95 9.58 -7.48
N MET A 195 -21.99 10.01 -6.66
CA MET A 195 -21.76 11.43 -6.38
C MET A 195 -21.40 12.21 -7.65
N ALA A 196 -20.57 11.64 -8.54
CA ALA A 196 -20.21 12.28 -9.79
C ALA A 196 -21.39 12.38 -10.76
N GLU A 197 -22.21 11.34 -10.85
CA GLU A 197 -23.44 11.32 -11.65
C GLU A 197 -24.41 12.42 -11.19
N GLU A 198 -24.66 12.52 -9.87
CA GLU A 198 -25.55 13.54 -9.30
C GLU A 198 -25.03 14.97 -9.50
N ALA A 199 -23.72 15.17 -9.42
CA ALA A 199 -23.10 16.49 -9.53
C ALA A 199 -22.93 16.97 -10.98
N LEU A 200 -22.76 16.06 -11.94
CA LEU A 200 -22.40 16.38 -13.34
C LEU A 200 -23.51 16.04 -14.34
N ALA A 201 -24.67 15.59 -13.86
CA ALA A 201 -25.88 15.39 -14.66
C ALA A 201 -26.41 16.69 -15.28
#